data_9af17ff0ecf3fe62f04bed1fef576e2c
#
_entry.id   9af17ff0ecf3fe62f04bed1fef576e2c
#
_cell.length_a   1.000
_cell.length_b   1.000
_cell.length_c   1.000
_cell.angle_alpha   90.00
_cell.angle_beta   90.00
_cell.angle_gamma   90.00
#
_symmetry.space_group_name_H-M   'P 1'
#
loop_
_entity.id
_entity.type
_entity.pdbx_description
1 polymer ?
#
loop_
_entity_poly.entity_id
_entity_poly.type
_entity_poly.pdbx_seq_one_letter_code
_entity_poly.pdbx_strand_id
1 'polypeptide(L)'
;LQAARDGLRSLPLLQKSRELEPTNKDILFGQGIYNYFAEAMPDKYPIVRPVMIFLPDGDRELGLQQLEEVGREGTYAHTEAIYFLGQIFRLFEDDDRRALPYFEKLSARYPDNSIFHRFTARLLVETGRWMRGTALYAEYVKRSRAGQTGYHKHGRLEAHYHLGRYDFLRQRYDAAIAHFAATASLADGSERKRDRAYAALTHLFLGQLHDLQGRRDEAVRHYEKVRELPNHADSRDRAKQYLRTPYREGGK
;
A
#
# COMPACT_ATOMS: atom_id res chain seq x y z
N LEU A 1 19.41 -5.02 -17.44
CA LEU A 1 19.81 -5.68 -18.70
C LEU A 1 19.57 -7.20 -18.66
N GLN A 2 19.96 -7.91 -17.58
CA GLN A 2 19.77 -9.36 -17.48
C GLN A 2 18.29 -9.75 -17.46
N ALA A 3 17.46 -9.12 -16.60
CA ALA A 3 16.02 -9.38 -16.53
C ALA A 3 15.28 -9.15 -17.86
N ALA A 4 15.66 -8.10 -18.62
CA ALA A 4 15.10 -7.85 -19.94
C ALA A 4 15.47 -8.95 -20.95
N ARG A 5 16.74 -9.43 -20.91
CA ARG A 5 17.21 -10.53 -21.76
C ARG A 5 16.50 -11.85 -21.41
N ASP A 6 16.30 -12.11 -20.12
CA ASP A 6 15.63 -13.32 -19.66
C ASP A 6 14.14 -13.29 -20.05
N GLY A 7 13.49 -12.12 -19.96
CA GLY A 7 12.14 -11.87 -20.47
C GLY A 7 12.01 -12.17 -21.97
N LEU A 8 12.95 -11.64 -22.79
CA LEU A 8 12.97 -11.92 -24.24
C LEU A 8 13.11 -13.42 -24.56
N ARG A 9 13.94 -14.13 -23.80
CA ARG A 9 14.12 -15.58 -23.98
C ARG A 9 12.89 -16.39 -23.60
N SER A 10 12.05 -15.89 -22.70
CA SER A 10 10.84 -16.59 -22.26
C SER A 10 9.68 -16.47 -23.26
N LEU A 11 9.62 -15.39 -24.06
CA LEU A 11 8.50 -15.15 -24.98
C LEU A 11 8.29 -16.28 -25.99
N PRO A 12 9.32 -16.78 -26.73
CA PRO A 12 9.15 -17.90 -27.65
C PRO A 12 8.73 -19.19 -26.94
N LEU A 13 9.15 -19.39 -25.70
CA LEU A 13 8.78 -20.56 -24.90
C LEU A 13 7.31 -20.49 -24.48
N LEU A 14 6.81 -19.31 -24.09
CA LEU A 14 5.39 -19.08 -23.78
C LEU A 14 4.52 -19.31 -25.03
N GLN A 15 4.95 -18.82 -26.19
CA GLN A 15 4.23 -19.03 -27.45
C GLN A 15 4.15 -20.51 -27.80
N LYS A 16 5.27 -21.22 -27.73
CA LYS A 16 5.32 -22.67 -27.98
C LYS A 16 4.48 -23.46 -26.97
N SER A 17 4.48 -23.07 -25.69
CA SER A 17 3.63 -23.69 -24.67
C SER A 17 2.16 -23.54 -25.02
N ARG A 18 1.74 -22.37 -25.52
CA ARG A 18 0.36 -22.12 -25.94
C ARG A 18 -0.06 -22.97 -27.16
N GLU A 19 0.87 -23.20 -28.08
CA GLU A 19 0.63 -24.09 -29.23
C GLU A 19 0.43 -25.55 -28.80
N LEU A 20 1.20 -25.99 -27.77
CA LEU A 20 1.14 -27.35 -27.26
C LEU A 20 -0.08 -27.60 -26.35
N GLU A 21 -0.46 -26.61 -25.54
CA GLU A 21 -1.56 -26.71 -24.58
C GLU A 21 -2.47 -25.47 -24.65
N PRO A 22 -3.26 -25.29 -25.73
CA PRO A 22 -4.06 -24.07 -25.95
C PRO A 22 -5.16 -23.86 -24.90
N THR A 23 -5.56 -24.91 -24.19
CA THR A 23 -6.56 -24.85 -23.11
C THR A 23 -5.99 -24.45 -21.75
N ASN A 24 -4.67 -24.50 -21.59
CA ASN A 24 -4.00 -24.15 -20.34
C ASN A 24 -3.93 -22.64 -20.15
N LYS A 25 -4.84 -22.10 -19.32
CA LYS A 25 -4.94 -20.66 -19.07
C LYS A 25 -3.76 -20.09 -18.28
N ASP A 26 -3.02 -20.89 -17.54
CA ASP A 26 -1.87 -20.43 -16.77
C ASP A 26 -0.74 -19.86 -17.65
N ILE A 27 -0.66 -20.28 -18.90
CA ILE A 27 0.31 -19.75 -19.90
C ILE A 27 0.07 -18.25 -20.14
N LEU A 28 -1.19 -17.80 -20.09
CA LEU A 28 -1.55 -16.40 -20.25
C LEU A 28 -0.99 -15.50 -19.15
N PHE A 29 -0.61 -16.05 -17.99
CA PHE A 29 -0.02 -15.27 -16.91
C PHE A 29 1.24 -14.55 -17.36
N GLY A 30 2.20 -15.28 -17.91
CA GLY A 30 3.44 -14.71 -18.42
C GLY A 30 3.23 -13.73 -19.58
N GLN A 31 2.31 -14.05 -20.48
CA GLN A 31 1.94 -13.16 -21.61
C GLN A 31 1.28 -11.87 -21.11
N GLY A 32 0.34 -11.96 -20.15
CA GLY A 32 -0.34 -10.83 -19.57
C GLY A 32 0.61 -9.89 -18.82
N ILE A 33 1.52 -10.45 -18.03
CA ILE A 33 2.60 -9.67 -17.38
C ILE A 33 3.44 -8.94 -18.42
N TYR A 34 3.88 -9.64 -19.47
CA TYR A 34 4.69 -9.01 -20.52
C TYR A 34 3.93 -7.88 -21.22
N ASN A 35 2.73 -8.17 -21.76
CA ASN A 35 1.93 -7.21 -22.51
C ASN A 35 1.64 -5.96 -21.69
N TYR A 36 1.25 -6.12 -20.42
CA TYR A 36 1.00 -4.98 -19.57
C TYR A 36 2.26 -4.15 -19.30
N PHE A 37 3.34 -4.78 -18.82
CA PHE A 37 4.50 -4.04 -18.38
C PHE A 37 5.38 -3.52 -19.51
N ALA A 38 5.38 -4.14 -20.70
CA ALA A 38 6.12 -3.63 -21.85
C ALA A 38 5.62 -2.25 -22.27
N GLU A 39 4.32 -1.96 -22.14
CA GLU A 39 3.75 -0.64 -22.41
C GLU A 39 3.78 0.27 -21.17
N ALA A 40 3.40 -0.21 -20.00
CA ALA A 40 3.24 0.63 -18.81
C ALA A 40 4.57 1.08 -18.17
N MET A 41 5.65 0.28 -18.30
CA MET A 41 6.93 0.60 -17.66
C MET A 41 7.63 1.83 -18.26
N PRO A 42 7.72 2.01 -19.60
CA PRO A 42 8.32 3.20 -20.19
C PRO A 42 7.59 4.50 -19.84
N ASP A 43 6.29 4.44 -19.63
CA ASP A 43 5.49 5.60 -19.24
C ASP A 43 5.77 6.00 -17.78
N LYS A 44 5.79 5.02 -16.90
CA LYS A 44 6.02 5.26 -15.47
C LYS A 44 7.48 5.55 -15.14
N TYR A 45 8.41 4.93 -15.86
CA TYR A 45 9.85 5.03 -15.64
C TYR A 45 10.57 5.35 -16.95
N PRO A 46 10.62 6.62 -17.38
CA PRO A 46 11.21 7.02 -18.66
C PRO A 46 12.67 6.58 -18.86
N ILE A 47 13.39 6.34 -17.78
CA ILE A 47 14.78 5.86 -17.81
C ILE A 47 14.94 4.47 -18.46
N VAL A 48 13.87 3.67 -18.54
CA VAL A 48 13.93 2.33 -19.17
C VAL A 48 13.65 2.37 -20.68
N ARG A 49 13.14 3.48 -21.23
CA ARG A 49 12.78 3.62 -22.65
C ARG A 49 13.87 3.16 -23.62
N PRO A 50 15.17 3.53 -23.44
CA PRO A 50 16.20 3.10 -24.37
C PRO A 50 16.39 1.59 -24.45
N VAL A 51 16.05 0.86 -23.39
CA VAL A 51 16.14 -0.61 -23.34
C VAL A 51 14.88 -1.23 -23.96
N MET A 52 13.74 -0.59 -23.78
CA MET A 52 12.45 -1.10 -24.26
C MET A 52 12.31 -1.06 -25.79
N ILE A 53 13.05 -0.18 -26.50
CA ILE A 53 13.06 -0.10 -27.98
C ILE A 53 13.45 -1.44 -28.64
N PHE A 54 14.21 -2.29 -27.94
CA PHE A 54 14.66 -3.59 -28.43
C PHE A 54 13.69 -4.73 -28.07
N LEU A 55 12.60 -4.44 -27.37
CA LEU A 55 11.60 -5.40 -26.98
C LEU A 55 10.38 -5.29 -27.92
N PRO A 56 9.66 -6.38 -28.20
CA PRO A 56 8.37 -6.29 -28.87
C PRO A 56 7.41 -5.37 -28.09
N ASP A 57 6.56 -4.67 -28.81
CA ASP A 57 5.56 -3.79 -28.22
C ASP A 57 4.64 -4.58 -27.29
N GLY A 58 4.21 -3.93 -26.18
CA GLY A 58 3.20 -4.46 -25.30
C GLY A 58 1.80 -4.04 -25.75
N ASP A 59 0.81 -4.61 -25.09
CA ASP A 59 -0.58 -4.20 -25.16
C ASP A 59 -1.15 -4.26 -23.75
N ARG A 60 -1.30 -3.08 -23.13
CA ARG A 60 -1.71 -2.93 -21.73
C ARG A 60 -3.11 -3.50 -21.49
N GLU A 61 -4.03 -3.27 -22.42
CA GLU A 61 -5.41 -3.75 -22.29
C GLU A 61 -5.49 -5.26 -22.45
N LEU A 62 -4.82 -5.81 -23.48
CA LEU A 62 -4.70 -7.25 -23.65
C LEU A 62 -4.03 -7.90 -22.44
N GLY A 63 -2.98 -7.29 -21.89
CA GLY A 63 -2.30 -7.77 -20.69
C GLY A 63 -3.24 -7.87 -19.48
N LEU A 64 -4.07 -6.87 -19.24
CA LEU A 64 -5.08 -6.91 -18.19
C LEU A 64 -6.13 -8.00 -18.43
N GLN A 65 -6.65 -8.13 -19.66
CA GLN A 65 -7.61 -9.17 -20.02
C GLN A 65 -7.06 -10.57 -19.80
N GLN A 66 -5.81 -10.82 -20.22
CA GLN A 66 -5.13 -12.11 -20.01
C GLN A 66 -4.96 -12.43 -18.52
N LEU A 67 -4.54 -11.45 -17.70
CA LEU A 67 -4.43 -11.63 -16.26
C LEU A 67 -5.79 -11.88 -15.60
N GLU A 68 -6.86 -11.21 -16.04
CA GLU A 68 -8.22 -11.43 -15.55
C GLU A 68 -8.71 -12.85 -15.90
N GLU A 69 -8.39 -13.33 -17.12
CA GLU A 69 -8.72 -14.69 -17.54
C GLU A 69 -8.00 -15.73 -16.67
N VAL A 70 -6.69 -15.56 -16.41
CA VAL A 70 -5.95 -16.42 -15.49
C VAL A 70 -6.53 -16.34 -14.07
N GLY A 71 -6.85 -15.14 -13.59
CA GLY A 71 -7.47 -14.93 -12.27
C GLY A 71 -8.87 -15.55 -12.13
N ARG A 72 -9.50 -15.94 -13.23
CA ARG A 72 -10.80 -16.59 -13.28
C ARG A 72 -10.70 -18.09 -13.49
N GLU A 73 -9.85 -18.53 -14.43
CA GLU A 73 -9.81 -19.89 -14.99
C GLU A 73 -8.46 -20.60 -14.83
N GLY A 74 -7.42 -19.90 -14.36
CA GLY A 74 -6.10 -20.49 -14.11
C GLY A 74 -6.13 -21.50 -12.96
N THR A 75 -5.32 -22.53 -13.08
CA THR A 75 -5.21 -23.61 -12.07
C THR A 75 -4.09 -23.30 -11.06
N TYR A 76 -2.91 -22.99 -11.57
CA TYR A 76 -1.71 -22.74 -10.76
C TYR A 76 -1.44 -21.26 -10.52
N ALA A 77 -1.55 -20.42 -11.55
CA ALA A 77 -1.23 -18.99 -11.50
C ALA A 77 -2.44 -18.10 -11.11
N HIS A 78 -3.58 -18.68 -10.76
CA HIS A 78 -4.79 -17.95 -10.39
C HIS A 78 -4.58 -16.93 -9.27
N THR A 79 -3.91 -17.33 -8.18
CA THR A 79 -3.68 -16.45 -7.01
C THR A 79 -2.72 -15.33 -7.36
N GLU A 80 -1.67 -15.64 -8.10
CA GLU A 80 -0.67 -14.69 -8.56
C GLU A 80 -1.30 -13.65 -9.50
N ALA A 81 -2.14 -14.09 -10.44
CA ALA A 81 -2.82 -13.19 -11.37
C ALA A 81 -3.73 -12.19 -10.63
N ILE A 82 -4.53 -12.66 -9.67
CA ILE A 82 -5.37 -11.80 -8.83
C ILE A 82 -4.50 -10.80 -8.03
N TYR A 83 -3.38 -11.26 -7.47
CA TYR A 83 -2.45 -10.40 -6.74
C TYR A 83 -1.82 -9.34 -7.65
N PHE A 84 -1.36 -9.72 -8.84
CA PHE A 84 -0.77 -8.80 -9.80
C PHE A 84 -1.78 -7.76 -10.29
N LEU A 85 -3.02 -8.15 -10.60
CA LEU A 85 -4.10 -7.22 -10.95
C LEU A 85 -4.32 -6.19 -9.84
N GLY A 86 -4.43 -6.64 -8.60
CA GLY A 86 -4.55 -5.72 -7.46
C GLY A 86 -3.36 -4.77 -7.33
N GLN A 87 -2.12 -5.23 -7.57
CA GLN A 87 -0.94 -4.39 -7.54
C GLN A 87 -0.84 -3.44 -8.74
N ILE A 88 -1.23 -3.88 -9.92
CA ILE A 88 -1.28 -3.06 -11.13
C ILE A 88 -2.22 -1.88 -10.91
N PHE A 89 -3.48 -2.13 -10.52
CA PHE A 89 -4.44 -1.07 -10.28
C PHE A 89 -3.95 -0.09 -9.21
N ARG A 90 -3.34 -0.58 -8.14
CA ARG A 90 -2.86 0.25 -7.05
C ARG A 90 -1.59 1.04 -7.37
N LEU A 91 -0.64 0.44 -8.12
CA LEU A 91 0.70 1.01 -8.28
C LEU A 91 0.93 1.65 -9.63
N PHE A 92 0.23 1.23 -10.68
CA PHE A 92 0.44 1.70 -12.04
C PHE A 92 -0.73 2.52 -12.55
N GLU A 93 -1.96 2.09 -12.23
CA GLU A 93 -3.19 2.79 -12.64
C GLU A 93 -3.63 3.86 -11.62
N ASP A 94 -3.04 3.87 -10.42
CA ASP A 94 -3.41 4.74 -9.29
C ASP A 94 -4.92 4.68 -8.96
N ASP A 95 -5.49 3.48 -9.09
CA ASP A 95 -6.91 3.20 -8.89
C ASP A 95 -7.14 2.17 -7.77
N ASP A 96 -7.14 2.68 -6.54
CA ASP A 96 -7.40 1.88 -5.34
C ASP A 96 -8.82 1.27 -5.34
N ARG A 97 -9.78 1.88 -6.04
CA ARG A 97 -11.15 1.36 -6.11
C ARG A 97 -11.21 0.09 -6.95
N ARG A 98 -10.50 0.06 -8.07
CA ARG A 98 -10.37 -1.16 -8.89
C ARG A 98 -9.45 -2.20 -8.25
N ALA A 99 -8.45 -1.80 -7.47
CA ALA A 99 -7.56 -2.72 -6.75
C ALA A 99 -8.28 -3.48 -5.62
N LEU A 100 -9.22 -2.84 -4.91
CA LEU A 100 -9.84 -3.38 -3.70
C LEU A 100 -10.52 -4.74 -3.90
N PRO A 101 -11.36 -5.00 -4.91
CA PRO A 101 -12.02 -6.29 -5.10
C PRO A 101 -11.04 -7.47 -5.20
N TYR A 102 -9.88 -7.27 -5.80
CA TYR A 102 -8.86 -8.32 -5.93
C TYR A 102 -8.28 -8.68 -4.56
N PHE A 103 -7.98 -7.69 -3.73
CA PHE A 103 -7.48 -7.95 -2.37
C PHE A 103 -8.56 -8.47 -1.44
N GLU A 104 -9.82 -8.08 -1.58
CA GLU A 104 -10.95 -8.68 -0.86
C GLU A 104 -11.08 -10.17 -1.20
N LYS A 105 -10.99 -10.54 -2.49
CA LYS A 105 -11.01 -11.94 -2.95
C LYS A 105 -9.86 -12.75 -2.36
N LEU A 106 -8.64 -12.19 -2.38
CA LEU A 106 -7.44 -12.83 -1.79
C LEU A 106 -7.57 -12.99 -0.28
N SER A 107 -8.02 -11.96 0.42
CA SER A 107 -8.19 -11.99 1.88
C SER A 107 -9.27 -12.97 2.32
N ALA A 108 -10.35 -13.12 1.54
CA ALA A 108 -11.40 -14.11 1.80
C ALA A 108 -10.90 -15.54 1.60
N ARG A 109 -10.10 -15.78 0.55
CA ARG A 109 -9.55 -17.11 0.25
C ARG A 109 -8.42 -17.51 1.20
N TYR A 110 -7.64 -16.54 1.67
CA TYR A 110 -6.47 -16.74 2.53
C TYR A 110 -6.58 -15.87 3.80
N PRO A 111 -7.50 -16.18 4.72
CA PRO A 111 -7.84 -15.31 5.87
C PRO A 111 -6.68 -15.13 6.87
N ASP A 112 -5.70 -16.03 6.85
CA ASP A 112 -4.51 -15.94 7.72
C ASP A 112 -3.31 -15.27 7.03
N ASN A 113 -3.45 -14.87 5.76
CA ASN A 113 -2.40 -14.17 5.06
C ASN A 113 -2.38 -12.70 5.48
N SER A 114 -1.39 -12.35 6.31
CA SER A 114 -1.24 -10.99 6.87
C SER A 114 -1.02 -9.90 5.81
N ILE A 115 -0.47 -10.26 4.65
CA ILE A 115 -0.23 -9.33 3.53
C ILE A 115 -1.56 -8.94 2.89
N PHE A 116 -2.38 -9.92 2.54
CA PHE A 116 -3.70 -9.68 1.94
C PHE A 116 -4.63 -8.96 2.93
N HIS A 117 -4.64 -9.41 4.18
CA HIS A 117 -5.38 -8.74 5.26
C HIS A 117 -5.03 -7.25 5.34
N ARG A 118 -3.74 -6.91 5.38
CA ARG A 118 -3.27 -5.53 5.50
C ARG A 118 -3.55 -4.69 4.26
N PHE A 119 -3.39 -5.25 3.04
CA PHE A 119 -3.73 -4.52 1.81
C PHE A 119 -5.21 -4.24 1.72
N THR A 120 -6.06 -5.20 2.06
CA THR A 120 -7.52 -5.00 2.11
C THR A 120 -7.90 -3.91 3.11
N ALA A 121 -7.33 -3.95 4.32
CA ALA A 121 -7.59 -2.92 5.33
C ALA A 121 -7.21 -1.52 4.84
N ARG A 122 -6.03 -1.38 4.22
CA ARG A 122 -5.56 -0.11 3.67
C ARG A 122 -6.46 0.41 2.56
N LEU A 123 -6.76 -0.42 1.56
CA LEU A 123 -7.58 -0.03 0.42
C LEU A 123 -9.00 0.35 0.85
N LEU A 124 -9.56 -0.30 1.85
CA LEU A 124 -10.84 0.10 2.44
C LEU A 124 -10.77 1.51 3.04
N VAL A 125 -9.69 1.83 3.76
CA VAL A 125 -9.50 3.17 4.33
C VAL A 125 -9.27 4.21 3.22
N GLU A 126 -8.40 3.95 2.26
CA GLU A 126 -8.08 4.89 1.17
C GLU A 126 -9.28 5.13 0.25
N THR A 127 -10.16 4.15 0.10
CA THR A 127 -11.43 4.29 -0.65
C THR A 127 -12.59 4.83 0.19
N GLY A 128 -12.35 5.29 1.43
CA GLY A 128 -13.35 5.92 2.31
C GLY A 128 -14.21 4.94 3.10
N ARG A 129 -13.99 3.64 3.01
CA ARG A 129 -14.74 2.60 3.75
C ARG A 129 -14.15 2.38 5.15
N TRP A 130 -14.02 3.48 5.92
CA TRP A 130 -13.31 3.54 7.19
C TRP A 130 -13.74 2.47 8.21
N MET A 131 -15.03 2.28 8.41
CA MET A 131 -15.53 1.31 9.40
C MET A 131 -15.00 -0.11 9.14
N ARG A 132 -15.09 -0.56 7.89
CA ARG A 132 -14.60 -1.89 7.51
C ARG A 132 -13.08 -1.99 7.60
N GLY A 133 -12.38 -0.97 7.11
CA GLY A 133 -10.90 -0.94 7.13
C GLY A 133 -10.35 -0.92 8.54
N THR A 134 -10.93 -0.14 9.45
CA THR A 134 -10.49 -0.08 10.85
C THR A 134 -10.83 -1.34 11.63
N ALA A 135 -11.94 -2.03 11.32
CA ALA A 135 -12.22 -3.34 11.90
C ALA A 135 -11.14 -4.37 11.54
N LEU A 136 -10.69 -4.40 10.27
CA LEU A 136 -9.57 -5.24 9.86
C LEU A 136 -8.26 -4.84 10.53
N TYR A 137 -7.97 -3.54 10.65
CA TYR A 137 -6.76 -3.10 11.36
C TYR A 137 -6.79 -3.46 12.85
N ALA A 138 -7.94 -3.37 13.52
CA ALA A 138 -8.08 -3.82 14.90
C ALA A 138 -7.80 -5.32 15.05
N GLU A 139 -8.32 -6.14 14.12
CA GLU A 139 -8.02 -7.57 14.09
C GLU A 139 -6.54 -7.84 13.78
N TYR A 140 -5.91 -7.06 12.88
CA TYR A 140 -4.47 -7.15 12.63
C TYR A 140 -3.65 -6.90 13.90
N VAL A 141 -4.00 -5.87 14.68
CA VAL A 141 -3.34 -5.57 15.97
C VAL A 141 -3.48 -6.75 16.94
N LYS A 142 -4.68 -7.31 17.06
CA LYS A 142 -4.97 -8.46 17.93
C LYS A 142 -4.10 -9.66 17.55
N ARG A 143 -4.08 -10.06 16.28
CA ARG A 143 -3.28 -11.19 15.76
C ARG A 143 -1.78 -10.95 15.93
N SER A 144 -1.30 -9.73 15.69
CA SER A 144 0.09 -9.36 15.89
C SER A 144 0.52 -9.43 17.36
N ARG A 145 -0.35 -9.04 18.30
CA ARG A 145 -0.10 -9.13 19.74
C ARG A 145 -0.10 -10.59 20.23
N ALA A 146 -0.92 -11.43 19.61
CA ALA A 146 -0.95 -12.87 19.88
C ALA A 146 0.25 -13.62 19.29
N GLY A 147 1.16 -12.95 18.59
CA GLY A 147 2.33 -13.56 17.97
C GLY A 147 2.03 -14.42 16.74
N GLN A 148 0.84 -14.24 16.11
CA GLN A 148 0.47 -15.01 14.93
C GLN A 148 1.48 -14.80 13.80
N THR A 149 1.92 -15.89 13.16
CA THR A 149 2.90 -15.88 12.08
C THR A 149 2.47 -14.92 10.94
N GLY A 150 3.42 -14.11 10.46
CA GLY A 150 3.19 -13.14 9.41
C GLY A 150 2.67 -11.77 9.89
N TYR A 151 2.09 -11.68 11.10
CA TYR A 151 1.55 -10.43 11.67
C TYR A 151 2.62 -9.64 12.43
N HIS A 152 3.52 -9.01 11.69
CA HIS A 152 4.72 -8.36 12.23
C HIS A 152 4.46 -6.93 12.76
N LYS A 153 5.43 -6.43 13.57
CA LYS A 153 5.39 -5.08 14.17
C LYS A 153 5.14 -3.96 13.15
N HIS A 154 5.66 -4.07 11.94
CA HIS A 154 5.49 -3.04 10.90
C HIS A 154 4.04 -2.90 10.40
N GLY A 155 3.32 -4.03 10.26
CA GLY A 155 1.90 -4.01 9.95
C GLY A 155 1.05 -3.50 11.12
N ARG A 156 1.46 -3.84 12.37
CA ARG A 156 0.82 -3.31 13.57
C ARG A 156 1.01 -1.80 13.72
N LEU A 157 2.19 -1.28 13.37
CA LEU A 157 2.47 0.15 13.30
C LEU A 157 1.49 0.87 12.36
N GLU A 158 1.36 0.37 11.12
CA GLU A 158 0.41 0.88 10.14
C GLU A 158 -1.02 0.81 10.63
N ALA A 159 -1.40 -0.30 11.26
CA ALA A 159 -2.75 -0.48 11.82
C ALA A 159 -3.07 0.56 12.90
N HIS A 160 -2.16 0.78 13.85
CA HIS A 160 -2.34 1.82 14.86
C HIS A 160 -2.43 3.22 14.25
N TYR A 161 -1.62 3.53 13.24
CA TYR A 161 -1.71 4.81 12.54
C TYR A 161 -3.10 5.06 11.94
N HIS A 162 -3.66 4.09 11.22
CA HIS A 162 -4.99 4.25 10.61
C HIS A 162 -6.13 4.25 11.63
N LEU A 163 -6.02 3.49 12.72
CA LEU A 163 -6.96 3.55 13.85
C LEU A 163 -6.93 4.93 14.50
N GLY A 164 -5.73 5.49 14.74
CA GLY A 164 -5.58 6.84 15.27
C GLY A 164 -6.19 7.92 14.36
N ARG A 165 -6.00 7.81 13.03
CA ARG A 165 -6.65 8.71 12.07
C ARG A 165 -8.18 8.63 12.13
N TYR A 166 -8.73 7.44 12.24
CA TYR A 166 -10.17 7.25 12.35
C TYR A 166 -10.72 7.86 13.63
N ASP A 167 -10.03 7.66 14.76
CA ASP A 167 -10.44 8.25 16.03
C ASP A 167 -10.31 9.77 16.01
N PHE A 168 -9.26 10.32 15.37
CA PHE A 168 -9.12 11.76 15.15
C PHE A 168 -10.30 12.33 14.35
N LEU A 169 -10.66 11.70 13.24
CA LEU A 169 -11.81 12.13 12.41
C LEU A 169 -13.16 12.03 13.15
N ARG A 170 -13.24 11.19 14.17
CA ARG A 170 -14.44 11.03 15.02
C ARG A 170 -14.36 11.84 16.31
N GLN A 171 -13.36 12.73 16.44
CA GLN A 171 -13.12 13.57 17.62
C GLN A 171 -12.94 12.77 18.92
N ARG A 172 -12.54 11.51 18.81
CA ARG A 172 -12.19 10.65 19.95
C ARG A 172 -10.70 10.83 20.29
N TYR A 173 -10.38 12.03 20.79
CA TYR A 173 -8.99 12.50 20.86
C TYR A 173 -8.10 11.64 21.76
N ASP A 174 -8.58 11.17 22.91
CA ASP A 174 -7.79 10.32 23.81
C ASP A 174 -7.47 8.96 23.17
N ALA A 175 -8.44 8.36 22.48
CA ALA A 175 -8.23 7.12 21.73
C ALA A 175 -7.24 7.34 20.57
N ALA A 176 -7.35 8.46 19.86
CA ALA A 176 -6.42 8.83 18.79
C ALA A 176 -4.99 8.99 19.32
N ILE A 177 -4.80 9.68 20.46
CA ILE A 177 -3.50 9.84 21.12
C ILE A 177 -2.92 8.47 21.49
N ALA A 178 -3.71 7.57 22.07
CA ALA A 178 -3.25 6.23 22.44
C ALA A 178 -2.75 5.44 21.21
N HIS A 179 -3.49 5.50 20.11
CA HIS A 179 -3.08 4.85 18.86
C HIS A 179 -1.84 5.48 18.23
N PHE A 180 -1.75 6.80 18.20
CA PHE A 180 -0.57 7.49 17.67
C PHE A 180 0.66 7.29 18.56
N ALA A 181 0.51 7.26 19.87
CA ALA A 181 1.61 6.93 20.80
C ALA A 181 2.14 5.51 20.54
N ALA A 182 1.25 4.53 20.34
CA ALA A 182 1.65 3.18 19.95
C ALA A 182 2.38 3.15 18.58
N THR A 183 1.93 3.95 17.62
CA THR A 183 2.62 4.07 16.31
C THR A 183 4.03 4.63 16.49
N ALA A 184 4.19 5.72 17.24
CA ALA A 184 5.48 6.36 17.50
C ALA A 184 6.46 5.38 18.18
N SER A 185 6.00 4.68 19.22
CA SER A 185 6.80 3.66 19.91
C SER A 185 7.22 2.49 19.00
N LEU A 186 6.35 2.02 18.13
CA LEU A 186 6.67 0.96 17.17
C LEU A 186 7.62 1.42 16.06
N ALA A 187 7.64 2.71 15.74
CA ALA A 187 8.53 3.30 14.75
C ALA A 187 9.92 3.63 15.31
N ASP A 188 10.04 3.69 16.63
CA ASP A 188 11.30 4.04 17.27
C ASP A 188 12.43 3.07 16.89
N GLY A 189 13.60 3.63 16.56
CA GLY A 189 14.75 2.87 16.07
C GLY A 189 14.58 2.21 14.69
N SER A 190 13.47 2.46 13.97
CA SER A 190 13.27 1.86 12.65
C SER A 190 14.00 2.64 11.54
N GLU A 191 14.83 1.93 10.78
CA GLU A 191 15.49 2.44 9.58
C GLU A 191 14.60 2.35 8.32
N ARG A 192 13.44 1.70 8.40
CA ARG A 192 12.56 1.54 7.25
C ARG A 192 11.91 2.87 6.87
N LYS A 193 12.12 3.29 5.61
CA LYS A 193 11.56 4.55 5.07
C LYS A 193 10.07 4.72 5.36
N ARG A 194 9.31 3.63 5.26
CA ARG A 194 7.85 3.64 5.48
C ARG A 194 7.48 3.88 6.94
N ASP A 195 8.15 3.20 7.87
CA ASP A 195 7.90 3.37 9.31
C ASP A 195 8.23 4.81 9.75
N ARG A 196 9.32 5.35 9.24
CA ARG A 196 9.72 6.74 9.47
C ARG A 196 8.73 7.75 8.88
N ALA A 197 8.13 7.43 7.72
CA ALA A 197 7.06 8.26 7.14
C ALA A 197 5.80 8.27 8.03
N TYR A 198 5.40 7.10 8.53
CA TYR A 198 4.31 7.03 9.51
C TYR A 198 4.65 7.75 10.81
N ALA A 199 5.89 7.68 11.30
CA ALA A 199 6.32 8.43 12.47
C ALA A 199 6.18 9.95 12.29
N ALA A 200 6.59 10.48 11.12
CA ALA A 200 6.46 11.90 10.81
C ALA A 200 4.99 12.38 10.86
N LEU A 201 4.10 11.65 10.20
CA LEU A 201 2.67 11.94 10.21
C LEU A 201 2.05 11.77 11.61
N THR A 202 2.48 10.75 12.35
CA THR A 202 2.02 10.50 13.71
C THR A 202 2.38 11.65 14.64
N HIS A 203 3.61 12.13 14.62
CA HIS A 203 4.00 13.29 15.42
C HIS A 203 3.25 14.56 15.01
N LEU A 204 2.96 14.73 13.71
CA LEU A 204 2.13 15.84 13.25
C LEU A 204 0.71 15.78 13.87
N PHE A 205 0.07 14.61 13.84
CA PHE A 205 -1.26 14.42 14.45
C PHE A 205 -1.24 14.57 15.97
N LEU A 206 -0.21 14.07 16.66
CA LEU A 206 -0.05 14.28 18.10
C LEU A 206 0.07 15.75 18.44
N GLY A 207 0.86 16.51 17.68
CA GLY A 207 0.94 17.97 17.85
C GLY A 207 -0.42 18.64 17.68
N GLN A 208 -1.18 18.29 16.64
CA GLN A 208 -2.53 18.82 16.42
C GLN A 208 -3.48 18.48 17.58
N LEU A 209 -3.45 17.24 18.05
CA LEU A 209 -4.28 16.79 19.18
C LEU A 209 -3.95 17.53 20.48
N HIS A 210 -2.67 17.75 20.76
CA HIS A 210 -2.24 18.53 21.93
C HIS A 210 -2.66 20.01 21.83
N ASP A 211 -2.56 20.62 20.64
CA ASP A 211 -3.07 21.98 20.41
C ASP A 211 -4.59 22.07 20.67
N LEU A 212 -5.37 21.10 20.15
CA LEU A 212 -6.82 21.05 20.39
C LEU A 212 -7.18 20.89 21.86
N GLN A 213 -6.32 20.28 22.64
CA GLN A 213 -6.50 20.11 24.10
C GLN A 213 -5.86 21.24 24.93
N GLY A 214 -5.35 22.30 24.29
CA GLY A 214 -4.70 23.44 24.96
C GLY A 214 -3.31 23.13 25.53
N ARG A 215 -2.73 21.98 25.19
CA ARG A 215 -1.41 21.54 25.68
C ARG A 215 -0.31 21.96 24.71
N ARG A 216 -0.06 23.27 24.65
CA ARG A 216 0.83 23.86 23.65
C ARG A 216 2.27 23.36 23.72
N ASP A 217 2.83 23.18 24.90
CA ASP A 217 4.22 22.75 25.06
C ASP A 217 4.44 21.31 24.52
N GLU A 218 3.46 20.44 24.74
CA GLU A 218 3.45 19.09 24.14
C GLU A 218 3.33 19.15 22.63
N ALA A 219 2.44 20.01 22.12
CA ALA A 219 2.26 20.19 20.67
C ALA A 219 3.57 20.63 20.00
N VAL A 220 4.27 21.61 20.58
CA VAL A 220 5.54 22.10 20.06
C VAL A 220 6.58 20.97 20.01
N ARG A 221 6.74 20.19 21.09
CA ARG A 221 7.67 19.04 21.11
C ARG A 221 7.41 18.06 19.95
N HIS A 222 6.13 17.77 19.68
CA HIS A 222 5.78 16.88 18.59
C HIS A 222 6.04 17.49 17.21
N TYR A 223 5.75 18.77 16.98
CA TYR A 223 6.06 19.44 15.70
C TYR A 223 7.59 19.55 15.46
N GLU A 224 8.39 19.77 16.50
CA GLU A 224 9.84 19.74 16.39
C GLU A 224 10.34 18.36 15.99
N LYS A 225 9.76 17.30 16.56
CA LYS A 225 10.11 15.93 16.17
C LYS A 225 9.81 15.62 14.71
N VAL A 226 8.73 16.18 14.12
CA VAL A 226 8.46 16.05 12.67
C VAL A 226 9.62 16.58 11.84
N ARG A 227 10.31 17.66 12.27
CA ARG A 227 11.42 18.25 11.50
C ARG A 227 12.64 17.35 11.41
N GLU A 228 12.84 16.44 12.35
CA GLU A 228 13.93 15.45 12.38
C GLU A 228 13.63 14.23 11.48
N LEU A 229 12.38 14.04 11.08
CA LEU A 229 11.91 12.90 10.32
C LEU A 229 11.81 13.21 8.81
N PRO A 230 11.75 12.21 7.92
CA PRO A 230 11.56 12.45 6.48
C PRO A 230 10.30 13.28 6.19
N ASN A 231 10.40 14.23 5.25
CA ASN A 231 9.22 14.96 4.79
C ASN A 231 8.32 14.00 4.00
N HIS A 232 7.11 13.77 4.49
CA HIS A 232 6.11 12.93 3.86
C HIS A 232 4.76 13.64 3.93
N ALA A 233 4.07 13.77 2.78
CA ALA A 233 2.81 14.49 2.66
C ALA A 233 2.88 15.89 3.33
N ASP A 234 3.93 16.64 2.99
CA ASP A 234 4.20 18.00 3.46
C ASP A 234 4.23 18.17 4.99
N SER A 235 4.55 17.05 5.70
CA SER A 235 4.54 17.03 7.17
C SER A 235 5.43 18.09 7.80
N ARG A 236 6.61 18.36 7.21
CA ARG A 236 7.53 19.39 7.72
C ARG A 236 7.00 20.81 7.56
N ASP A 237 6.40 21.13 6.44
CA ASP A 237 5.86 22.46 6.17
C ASP A 237 4.64 22.73 7.05
N ARG A 238 3.78 21.73 7.20
CA ARG A 238 2.67 21.78 8.15
C ARG A 238 3.13 21.94 9.60
N ALA A 239 4.14 21.18 10.03
CA ALA A 239 4.71 21.34 11.37
C ALA A 239 5.29 22.74 11.58
N LYS A 240 6.00 23.29 10.58
CA LYS A 240 6.54 24.66 10.63
C LYS A 240 5.43 25.71 10.75
N GLN A 241 4.32 25.52 10.06
CA GLN A 241 3.13 26.37 10.18
C GLN A 241 2.55 26.30 11.61
N TYR A 242 2.38 25.08 12.16
CA TYR A 242 1.77 24.90 13.47
C TYR A 242 2.71 25.28 14.63
N LEU A 243 4.01 25.31 14.44
CA LEU A 243 4.95 25.91 15.39
C LEU A 243 4.74 27.43 15.55
N ARG A 244 4.33 28.12 14.47
CA ARG A 244 4.02 29.57 14.50
C ARG A 244 2.62 29.87 15.01
N THR A 245 1.66 29.07 14.54
CA THR A 245 0.23 29.25 14.83
C THR A 245 -0.35 27.91 15.26
N PRO A 246 -0.85 27.78 16.51
CA PRO A 246 -1.44 26.53 16.99
C PRO A 246 -2.51 26.00 16.04
N TYR A 247 -2.55 24.68 15.88
CA TYR A 247 -3.60 24.03 15.10
C TYR A 247 -4.98 24.27 15.72
N ARG A 248 -5.97 24.60 14.87
CA ARG A 248 -7.38 24.75 15.27
C ARG A 248 -8.25 23.99 14.28
N GLU A 249 -9.31 23.33 14.77
CA GLU A 249 -10.30 22.68 13.90
C GLU A 249 -10.99 23.72 13.02
N GLY A 250 -11.11 23.44 11.72
CA GLY A 250 -11.78 24.35 10.78
C GLY A 250 -10.98 25.58 10.34
N GLY A 251 -9.75 25.74 10.78
CA GLY A 251 -8.84 26.77 10.27
C GLY A 251 -8.40 26.43 8.83
N LYS A 252 -8.80 27.31 7.86
CA LYS A 252 -8.25 27.33 6.50
C LYS A 252 -6.80 27.78 6.50
#